data_4b79c4b5f215cb0cdc794d4e69a655ea
#
_entry.id   4b79c4b5f215cb0cdc794d4e69a655ea
#
_cell.length_a   1.000
_cell.length_b   1.000
_cell.length_c   1.000
_cell.angle_alpha   90.00
_cell.angle_beta   90.00
_cell.angle_gamma   90.00
#
_symmetry.space_group_name_H-M   'P 1'
#
loop_
_entity.id
_entity.type
_entity.pdbx_description
1 polymer ?
#
loop_
_entity_poly.entity_id
_entity_poly.type
_entity_poly.pdbx_seq_one_letter_code
_entity_poly.pdbx_strand_id
1 'polypeptide(L)'
;MMEQKTSLSSGAMLNAYPDSIGGTLQNIIGLLQRPEMSDAFRDFYILPSIFNTDLDRGFSVIDYSLNENYAGQEDLDALHHMGITLKFDLILNHASVLSPQFQDLLSKGEASPYKDFFINWNKFWEGHGAMTPEGYIQPDDELIRQMFFRKPGLPILMVRMPDGSEVPYWNTFYQEIRYPELNPLDLVRT
;
A
#
# COMPACT_ATOMS: atom_id res chain seq x y z
N MET A 1 -23.17 6.42 30.37
CA MET A 1 -22.12 6.59 29.35
C MET A 1 -20.80 6.41 30.09
N MET A 2 -20.22 5.19 30.00
CA MET A 2 -18.94 4.90 30.64
C MET A 2 -17.84 5.55 29.81
N GLU A 3 -17.11 6.51 30.38
CA GLU A 3 -15.82 6.95 29.84
C GLU A 3 -14.87 5.75 29.85
N GLN A 4 -14.62 5.18 28.69
CA GLN A 4 -13.47 4.33 28.51
C GLN A 4 -12.21 5.21 28.66
N LYS A 5 -11.61 5.20 29.84
CA LYS A 5 -10.23 5.66 30.01
C LYS A 5 -9.36 4.80 29.12
N THR A 6 -8.99 5.31 27.96
CA THR A 6 -7.89 4.78 27.16
C THR A 6 -6.60 5.04 27.95
N SER A 7 -6.25 4.13 28.86
CA SER A 7 -4.90 4.12 29.42
C SER A 7 -3.97 3.68 28.31
N LEU A 8 -2.98 4.49 27.97
CA LEU A 8 -1.88 4.06 27.11
C LEU A 8 -1.28 2.79 27.73
N SER A 9 -1.13 1.74 26.91
CA SER A 9 -0.45 0.54 27.35
C SER A 9 1.00 0.88 27.69
N SER A 10 1.49 0.39 28.81
CA SER A 10 2.90 0.51 29.17
C SER A 10 3.54 -0.87 29.08
N GLY A 11 4.48 -1.05 28.15
CA GLY A 11 5.16 -2.33 27.93
C GLY A 11 5.92 -2.36 26.63
N ALA A 12 6.62 -3.48 26.38
CA ALA A 12 7.33 -3.66 25.11
C ALA A 12 6.34 -3.95 23.96
N MET A 13 6.66 -3.40 22.79
CA MET A 13 5.95 -3.68 21.55
C MET A 13 6.80 -4.60 20.68
N LEU A 14 6.23 -5.74 20.27
CA LEU A 14 6.79 -6.56 19.19
C LEU A 14 6.55 -5.85 17.86
N ASN A 15 7.54 -5.84 16.98
CA ASN A 15 7.42 -5.34 15.61
C ASN A 15 7.90 -6.43 14.67
N ALA A 16 7.01 -6.99 13.85
CA ALA A 16 7.34 -8.06 12.91
C ALA A 16 6.37 -8.14 11.74
N TYR A 17 6.85 -8.70 10.64
CA TYR A 17 5.97 -9.22 9.58
C TYR A 17 5.33 -10.53 10.03
N PRO A 18 4.14 -10.88 9.53
CA PRO A 18 3.48 -12.15 9.87
C PRO A 18 4.35 -13.39 9.58
N ASP A 19 5.18 -13.30 8.55
CA ASP A 19 6.08 -14.37 8.09
C ASP A 19 7.49 -14.33 8.68
N SER A 20 7.74 -13.44 9.64
CA SER A 20 9.11 -13.26 10.22
C SER A 20 9.62 -14.50 10.92
N ILE A 21 8.72 -15.35 11.44
CA ILE A 21 9.06 -16.60 12.13
C ILE A 21 8.17 -17.71 11.57
N GLY A 22 8.77 -18.73 10.99
CA GLY A 22 8.07 -19.93 10.52
C GLY A 22 7.10 -19.75 9.34
N GLY A 23 6.96 -18.54 8.81
CA GLY A 23 6.21 -18.24 7.59
C GLY A 23 4.77 -17.78 7.76
N THR A 24 4.20 -17.83 8.97
CA THR A 24 2.83 -17.37 9.25
C THR A 24 2.72 -16.71 10.63
N LEU A 25 1.66 -15.94 10.83
CA LEU A 25 1.36 -15.30 12.13
C LEU A 25 1.17 -16.34 13.23
N GLN A 26 0.61 -17.52 12.92
CA GLN A 26 0.44 -18.61 13.86
C GLN A 26 1.75 -19.07 14.50
N ASN A 27 2.85 -19.04 13.75
CA ASN A 27 4.17 -19.40 14.31
C ASN A 27 4.66 -18.37 15.34
N ILE A 28 4.38 -17.09 15.11
CA ILE A 28 4.67 -16.01 16.08
C ILE A 28 3.81 -16.18 17.32
N ILE A 29 2.52 -16.48 17.16
CA ILE A 29 1.60 -16.76 18.29
C ILE A 29 2.12 -17.94 19.12
N GLY A 30 2.52 -19.03 18.48
CA GLY A 30 3.11 -20.18 19.15
C GLY A 30 4.40 -19.85 19.93
N LEU A 31 5.19 -18.90 19.45
CA LEU A 31 6.34 -18.38 20.20
C LEU A 31 5.89 -17.58 21.44
N LEU A 32 4.95 -16.66 21.25
CA LEU A 32 4.44 -15.78 22.31
C LEU A 32 3.72 -16.56 23.43
N GLN A 33 3.18 -17.73 23.13
CA GLN A 33 2.54 -18.63 24.12
C GLN A 33 3.52 -19.41 24.99
N ARG A 34 4.83 -19.37 24.70
CA ARG A 34 5.83 -20.06 25.54
C ARG A 34 5.94 -19.39 26.90
N PRO A 35 6.17 -20.17 27.98
CA PRO A 35 6.30 -19.61 29.33
C PRO A 35 7.35 -18.51 29.45
N GLU A 36 8.45 -18.63 28.70
CA GLU A 36 9.56 -17.67 28.71
C GLU A 36 9.19 -16.34 28.05
N MET A 37 8.14 -16.32 27.25
CA MET A 37 7.64 -15.15 26.53
C MET A 37 6.37 -14.57 27.17
N SER A 38 5.87 -15.20 28.24
CA SER A 38 4.68 -14.74 28.94
C SER A 38 4.87 -13.29 29.42
N ASP A 39 3.92 -12.43 29.09
CA ASP A 39 3.92 -11.00 29.42
C ASP A 39 5.12 -10.20 28.89
N ALA A 40 5.94 -10.77 27.98
CA ALA A 40 7.09 -10.07 27.40
C ALA A 40 6.66 -8.88 26.54
N PHE A 41 5.51 -8.97 25.88
CA PHE A 41 4.98 -7.92 25.01
C PHE A 41 3.53 -7.59 25.38
N ARG A 42 3.23 -6.29 25.38
CA ARG A 42 1.86 -5.75 25.57
C ARG A 42 1.20 -5.41 24.25
N ASP A 43 2.01 -5.05 23.28
CA ASP A 43 1.55 -4.57 21.98
C ASP A 43 2.27 -5.35 20.87
N PHE A 44 1.58 -5.55 19.75
CA PHE A 44 2.19 -6.12 18.55
C PHE A 44 1.87 -5.25 17.34
N TYR A 45 2.90 -4.64 16.78
CA TYR A 45 2.84 -3.94 15.50
C TYR A 45 3.09 -4.96 14.38
N ILE A 46 2.00 -5.39 13.75
CA ILE A 46 2.05 -6.31 12.62
C ILE A 46 2.25 -5.49 11.35
N LEU A 47 3.33 -5.78 10.64
CA LEU A 47 3.70 -5.06 9.42
C LEU A 47 2.78 -5.40 8.26
N PRO A 48 2.70 -4.54 7.21
CA PRO A 48 1.55 -4.49 6.29
C PRO A 48 1.32 -5.71 5.40
N SER A 49 2.25 -6.68 5.31
CA SER A 49 2.02 -7.93 4.56
C SER A 49 0.89 -8.80 5.13
N ILE A 50 0.31 -8.44 6.28
CA ILE A 50 -0.90 -9.06 6.80
C ILE A 50 -2.13 -8.82 5.90
N PHE A 51 -2.12 -7.75 5.11
CA PHE A 51 -3.17 -7.46 4.15
C PHE A 51 -2.84 -7.98 2.76
N ASN A 52 -3.84 -8.07 1.89
CA ASN A 52 -3.63 -8.44 0.50
C ASN A 52 -2.72 -7.44 -0.20
N THR A 53 -1.61 -7.95 -0.71
CA THR A 53 -0.55 -7.17 -1.36
C THR A 53 0.05 -7.98 -2.48
N ASP A 54 0.58 -7.30 -3.48
CA ASP A 54 1.30 -7.94 -4.58
C ASP A 54 2.82 -7.84 -4.41
N LEU A 55 3.31 -6.70 -3.95
CA LEU A 55 4.73 -6.41 -3.90
C LEU A 55 5.13 -5.71 -2.61
N ASP A 56 6.46 -5.58 -2.40
CA ASP A 56 7.06 -4.74 -1.38
C ASP A 56 6.64 -5.11 0.05
N ARG A 57 6.40 -6.41 0.29
CA ARG A 57 6.03 -6.99 1.59
C ARG A 57 4.92 -6.22 2.31
N GLY A 58 3.84 -5.89 1.58
CA GLY A 58 2.66 -5.25 2.15
C GLY A 58 2.52 -3.76 1.89
N PHE A 59 3.57 -3.08 1.39
CA PHE A 59 3.45 -1.67 1.03
C PHE A 59 2.77 -1.42 -0.31
N SER A 60 2.55 -2.47 -1.12
CA SER A 60 1.74 -2.43 -2.35
C SER A 60 0.37 -3.05 -2.10
N VAL A 61 -0.49 -2.33 -1.39
CA VAL A 61 -1.79 -2.83 -0.93
C VAL A 61 -2.74 -3.00 -2.11
N ILE A 62 -3.30 -4.20 -2.26
CA ILE A 62 -4.41 -4.49 -3.17
C ILE A 62 -5.73 -4.10 -2.47
N ASP A 63 -5.96 -4.65 -1.29
CA ASP A 63 -7.07 -4.33 -0.40
C ASP A 63 -6.68 -4.61 1.07
N TYR A 64 -7.56 -4.25 2.00
CA TYR A 64 -7.33 -4.44 3.44
C TYR A 64 -7.97 -5.71 4.01
N SER A 65 -8.33 -6.68 3.17
CA SER A 65 -8.66 -8.03 3.63
C SER A 65 -7.39 -8.73 4.12
N LEU A 66 -7.55 -9.67 5.05
CA LEU A 66 -6.41 -10.45 5.53
C LEU A 66 -5.81 -11.28 4.39
N ASN A 67 -4.50 -11.33 4.35
CA ASN A 67 -3.77 -12.21 3.46
C ASN A 67 -3.74 -13.62 4.08
N GLU A 68 -4.63 -14.48 3.59
CA GLU A 68 -4.82 -15.84 4.11
C GLU A 68 -3.57 -16.71 4.01
N ASN A 69 -2.57 -16.32 3.21
CA ASN A 69 -1.28 -17.01 3.19
C ASN A 69 -0.48 -16.79 4.47
N TYR A 70 -0.77 -15.74 5.23
CA TYR A 70 0.00 -15.36 6.40
C TYR A 70 -0.79 -15.34 7.70
N ALA A 71 -2.09 -15.01 7.65
CA ALA A 71 -2.92 -14.88 8.84
C ALA A 71 -4.41 -15.09 8.55
N GLY A 72 -5.12 -15.67 9.51
CA GLY A 72 -6.58 -15.73 9.55
C GLY A 72 -7.15 -14.86 10.67
N GLN A 73 -8.48 -14.73 10.72
CA GLN A 73 -9.16 -14.01 11.79
C GLN A 73 -8.90 -14.66 13.16
N GLU A 74 -8.82 -15.99 13.21
CA GLU A 74 -8.52 -16.77 14.41
C GLU A 74 -7.16 -16.42 15.03
N ASP A 75 -6.19 -16.02 14.22
CA ASP A 75 -4.87 -15.58 14.70
C ASP A 75 -4.98 -14.24 15.43
N LEU A 76 -5.76 -13.29 14.88
CA LEU A 76 -6.02 -12.00 15.51
C LEU A 76 -6.79 -12.18 16.82
N ASP A 77 -7.78 -13.06 16.81
CA ASP A 77 -8.58 -13.39 18.00
C ASP A 77 -7.70 -14.04 19.08
N ALA A 78 -6.77 -14.92 18.71
CA ALA A 78 -5.82 -15.53 19.64
C ALA A 78 -4.92 -14.46 20.30
N LEU A 79 -4.37 -13.53 19.54
CA LEU A 79 -3.57 -12.41 20.07
C LEU A 79 -4.40 -11.52 21.02
N HIS A 80 -5.65 -11.25 20.65
CA HIS A 80 -6.57 -10.50 21.51
C HIS A 80 -6.85 -11.22 22.83
N HIS A 81 -7.09 -12.54 22.81
CA HIS A 81 -7.28 -13.35 24.01
C HIS A 81 -6.03 -13.41 24.91
N MET A 82 -4.84 -13.25 24.33
CA MET A 82 -3.58 -13.11 25.08
C MET A 82 -3.42 -11.73 25.72
N GLY A 83 -4.35 -10.79 25.49
CA GLY A 83 -4.28 -9.42 26.00
C GLY A 83 -3.31 -8.53 25.25
N ILE A 84 -2.91 -8.90 24.03
CA ILE A 84 -1.99 -8.13 23.19
C ILE A 84 -2.80 -7.12 22.37
N THR A 85 -2.40 -5.85 22.48
CA THR A 85 -2.98 -4.77 21.63
C THR A 85 -2.32 -4.80 20.25
N LEU A 86 -3.12 -4.76 19.20
CA LEU A 86 -2.63 -4.79 17.83
C LEU A 86 -2.48 -3.39 17.24
N LYS A 87 -1.41 -3.18 16.48
CA LYS A 87 -1.18 -2.02 15.64
C LYS A 87 -0.95 -2.47 14.21
N PHE A 88 -1.54 -1.74 13.26
CA PHE A 88 -1.40 -1.97 11.82
C PHE A 88 -1.05 -0.67 11.10
N ASP A 89 -0.44 -0.80 9.91
CA ASP A 89 -0.33 0.32 8.98
C ASP A 89 -1.62 0.48 8.17
N LEU A 90 -1.99 1.72 7.94
CA LEU A 90 -3.01 2.10 6.99
C LEU A 90 -2.36 2.96 5.90
N ILE A 91 -2.12 2.35 4.75
CA ILE A 91 -1.45 3.00 3.62
C ILE A 91 -2.51 3.67 2.75
N LEU A 92 -2.59 5.00 2.82
CA LEU A 92 -3.60 5.79 2.14
C LEU A 92 -3.07 6.61 0.96
N ASN A 93 -1.75 6.70 0.82
CA ASN A 93 -1.10 7.58 -0.16
C ASN A 93 -0.72 6.87 -1.47
N HIS A 94 -0.96 5.57 -1.56
CA HIS A 94 -0.76 4.78 -2.77
C HIS A 94 -1.48 3.43 -2.66
N ALA A 95 -1.67 2.79 -3.79
CA ALA A 95 -2.26 1.45 -3.89
C ALA A 95 -1.58 0.63 -5.00
N SER A 96 -1.74 -0.67 -4.97
CA SER A 96 -1.36 -1.55 -6.08
C SER A 96 -2.19 -1.25 -7.33
N VAL A 97 -1.60 -1.45 -8.49
CA VAL A 97 -2.35 -1.48 -9.77
C VAL A 97 -3.42 -2.57 -9.79
N LEU A 98 -3.25 -3.60 -8.98
CA LEU A 98 -4.23 -4.68 -8.83
C LEU A 98 -5.38 -4.31 -7.88
N SER A 99 -5.35 -3.13 -7.26
CA SER A 99 -6.45 -2.68 -6.41
C SER A 99 -7.78 -2.62 -7.20
N PRO A 100 -8.90 -3.01 -6.59
CA PRO A 100 -10.21 -2.98 -7.26
C PRO A 100 -10.54 -1.63 -7.87
N GLN A 101 -10.13 -0.54 -7.23
CA GLN A 101 -10.35 0.83 -7.69
C GLN A 101 -9.59 1.12 -8.99
N PHE A 102 -8.33 0.71 -9.07
CA PHE A 102 -7.52 0.93 -10.27
C PHE A 102 -7.98 0.01 -11.41
N GLN A 103 -8.32 -1.24 -11.12
CA GLN A 103 -8.87 -2.16 -12.10
C GLN A 103 -10.23 -1.69 -12.66
N ASP A 104 -11.08 -1.10 -11.85
CA ASP A 104 -12.32 -0.48 -12.30
C ASP A 104 -12.03 0.70 -13.23
N LEU A 105 -11.06 1.55 -12.88
CA LEU A 105 -10.60 2.65 -13.73
C LEU A 105 -10.08 2.14 -15.08
N LEU A 106 -9.24 1.11 -15.09
CA LEU A 106 -8.72 0.51 -16.32
C LEU A 106 -9.82 -0.06 -17.22
N SER A 107 -10.88 -0.59 -16.63
CA SER A 107 -11.97 -1.21 -17.36
C SER A 107 -13.02 -0.23 -17.88
N LYS A 108 -13.25 0.89 -17.18
CA LYS A 108 -14.34 1.84 -17.45
C LYS A 108 -13.86 3.24 -17.90
N GLY A 109 -12.58 3.56 -17.71
CA GLY A 109 -12.02 4.86 -18.05
C GLY A 109 -12.78 6.00 -17.34
N GLU A 110 -13.21 7.00 -18.10
CA GLU A 110 -13.95 8.17 -17.59
C GLU A 110 -15.30 7.83 -16.94
N ALA A 111 -15.87 6.66 -17.22
CA ALA A 111 -17.10 6.18 -16.56
C ALA A 111 -16.86 5.56 -15.19
N SER A 112 -15.62 5.37 -14.78
CA SER A 112 -15.29 4.84 -13.46
C SER A 112 -15.62 5.86 -12.36
N PRO A 113 -16.25 5.45 -11.24
CA PRO A 113 -16.39 6.29 -10.06
C PRO A 113 -15.05 6.64 -9.42
N TYR A 114 -13.99 5.91 -9.78
CA TYR A 114 -12.62 6.09 -9.23
C TYR A 114 -11.71 6.92 -10.14
N LYS A 115 -12.24 7.54 -11.21
CA LYS A 115 -11.43 8.31 -12.18
C LYS A 115 -10.61 9.45 -11.56
N ASP A 116 -11.09 10.02 -10.48
CA ASP A 116 -10.43 11.09 -9.73
C ASP A 116 -9.83 10.60 -8.40
N PHE A 117 -9.83 9.28 -8.16
CA PHE A 117 -9.22 8.69 -6.97
C PHE A 117 -7.69 8.67 -7.06
N PHE A 118 -7.19 8.50 -8.27
CA PHE A 118 -5.76 8.47 -8.57
C PHE A 118 -5.29 9.80 -9.14
N ILE A 119 -4.06 10.20 -8.83
CA ILE A 119 -3.53 11.48 -9.31
C ILE A 119 -3.19 11.37 -10.80
N ASN A 120 -4.04 11.96 -11.63
CA ASN A 120 -3.74 12.18 -13.03
C ASN A 120 -2.65 13.25 -13.15
N TRP A 121 -1.51 12.89 -13.73
CA TRP A 121 -0.36 13.75 -13.85
C TRP A 121 -0.65 15.06 -14.60
N ASN A 122 -1.33 14.99 -15.72
CA ASN A 122 -1.64 16.17 -16.54
C ASN A 122 -2.63 17.11 -15.85
N LYS A 123 -3.65 16.57 -15.17
CA LYS A 123 -4.56 17.40 -14.37
C LYS A 123 -3.84 18.10 -13.23
N PHE A 124 -2.91 17.42 -12.57
CA PHE A 124 -2.16 18.00 -11.46
C PHE A 124 -1.22 19.13 -11.91
N TRP A 125 -0.58 18.97 -13.07
CA TRP A 125 0.38 19.92 -13.59
C TRP A 125 -0.21 20.92 -14.61
N GLU A 126 -1.52 20.98 -14.75
CA GLU A 126 -2.19 21.91 -15.67
C GLU A 126 -1.79 23.35 -15.38
N GLY A 127 -1.29 24.05 -16.40
CA GLY A 127 -0.79 25.43 -16.28
C GLY A 127 0.59 25.60 -15.63
N HIS A 128 1.27 24.50 -15.30
CA HIS A 128 2.57 24.50 -14.60
C HIS A 128 3.67 23.77 -15.38
N GLY A 129 3.65 23.83 -16.69
CA GLY A 129 4.62 23.18 -17.57
C GLY A 129 4.15 23.09 -19.00
N ALA A 130 4.89 22.36 -19.82
CA ALA A 130 4.60 22.20 -21.25
C ALA A 130 4.25 20.74 -21.58
N MET A 131 3.26 20.55 -22.48
CA MET A 131 2.91 19.23 -22.99
C MET A 131 4.04 18.68 -23.85
N THR A 132 4.44 17.44 -23.57
CA THR A 132 5.45 16.73 -24.36
C THR A 132 4.82 15.97 -25.54
N PRO A 133 5.63 15.58 -26.56
CA PRO A 133 5.15 14.70 -27.62
C PRO A 133 4.65 13.34 -27.14
N GLU A 134 5.12 12.86 -25.99
CA GLU A 134 4.74 11.61 -25.36
C GLU A 134 3.41 11.69 -24.62
N GLY A 135 2.79 12.89 -24.55
CA GLY A 135 1.44 13.07 -24.01
C GLY A 135 1.34 13.35 -22.51
N TYR A 136 2.44 13.70 -21.87
CA TYR A 136 2.43 14.17 -20.49
C TYR A 136 2.96 15.60 -20.38
N ILE A 137 2.60 16.31 -19.31
CA ILE A 137 3.15 17.63 -19.01
C ILE A 137 4.52 17.47 -18.36
N GLN A 138 5.55 18.08 -18.97
CA GLN A 138 6.84 18.33 -18.33
C GLN A 138 6.68 19.55 -17.43
N PRO A 139 6.72 19.41 -16.09
CA PRO A 139 6.58 20.57 -15.21
C PRO A 139 7.77 21.51 -15.30
N ASP A 140 7.56 22.76 -14.91
CA ASP A 140 8.60 23.77 -14.87
C ASP A 140 9.74 23.37 -13.92
N ASP A 141 10.99 23.61 -14.34
CA ASP A 141 12.20 23.23 -13.60
C ASP A 141 12.23 23.74 -12.15
N GLU A 142 11.64 24.90 -11.89
CA GLU A 142 11.59 25.49 -10.56
C GLU A 142 10.71 24.66 -9.62
N LEU A 143 9.59 24.14 -10.12
CA LEU A 143 8.69 23.28 -9.37
C LEU A 143 9.29 21.89 -9.14
N ILE A 144 9.93 21.33 -10.19
CA ILE A 144 10.60 20.02 -10.06
C ILE A 144 11.71 20.07 -9.01
N ARG A 145 12.49 21.15 -8.93
CA ARG A 145 13.55 21.30 -7.93
C ARG A 145 13.06 21.30 -6.48
N GLN A 146 11.78 21.59 -6.25
CA GLN A 146 11.17 21.55 -4.92
C GLN A 146 10.65 20.15 -4.56
N MET A 147 10.65 19.21 -5.50
CA MET A 147 10.14 17.86 -5.29
C MET A 147 11.27 16.89 -4.95
N PHE A 148 10.92 15.90 -4.13
CA PHE A 148 11.82 14.80 -3.84
C PHE A 148 11.48 13.58 -4.71
N PHE A 149 12.43 13.17 -5.53
CA PHE A 149 12.33 11.96 -6.33
C PHE A 149 13.33 10.91 -5.81
N ARG A 150 12.84 9.70 -5.61
CA ARG A 150 13.69 8.58 -5.16
C ARG A 150 14.59 8.04 -6.27
N LYS A 151 14.20 8.22 -7.53
CA LYS A 151 14.95 7.77 -8.72
C LYS A 151 15.00 8.87 -9.76
N PRO A 152 15.96 8.82 -10.69
CA PRO A 152 16.01 9.75 -11.81
C PRO A 152 14.78 9.64 -12.71
N GLY A 153 14.34 10.75 -13.26
CA GLY A 153 13.18 10.85 -14.15
C GLY A 153 11.90 11.24 -13.41
N LEU A 154 10.86 11.53 -14.18
CA LEU A 154 9.55 11.86 -13.62
C LEU A 154 8.81 10.59 -13.19
N PRO A 155 8.09 10.63 -12.06
CA PRO A 155 7.34 9.50 -11.55
C PRO A 155 6.00 9.34 -12.30
N ILE A 156 6.07 9.03 -13.58
CA ILE A 156 4.91 8.91 -14.46
C ILE A 156 4.71 7.46 -14.87
N LEU A 157 3.46 7.03 -14.86
CA LEU A 157 2.99 5.85 -15.55
C LEU A 157 2.02 6.25 -16.64
N MET A 158 2.33 5.90 -17.87
CA MET A 158 1.39 6.00 -18.99
C MET A 158 0.45 4.80 -18.97
N VAL A 159 -0.83 5.04 -18.87
CA VAL A 159 -1.88 4.03 -18.76
C VAL A 159 -2.77 4.07 -19.98
N ARG A 160 -2.92 2.93 -20.65
CA ARG A 160 -3.81 2.81 -21.79
C ARG A 160 -5.25 2.61 -21.33
N MET A 161 -6.13 3.53 -21.72
CA MET A 161 -7.54 3.51 -21.38
C MET A 161 -8.36 2.66 -22.36
N PRO A 162 -9.61 2.28 -22.02
CA PRO A 162 -10.48 1.47 -22.89
C PRO A 162 -10.76 2.09 -24.26
N ASP A 163 -10.76 3.40 -24.36
CA ASP A 163 -10.95 4.16 -25.61
C ASP A 163 -9.68 4.22 -26.48
N GLY A 164 -8.57 3.63 -25.99
CA GLY A 164 -7.27 3.61 -26.66
C GLY A 164 -6.40 4.84 -26.39
N SER A 165 -6.87 5.83 -25.63
CA SER A 165 -6.06 6.96 -25.18
C SER A 165 -5.01 6.51 -24.14
N GLU A 166 -3.92 7.26 -24.05
CA GLU A 166 -2.92 7.08 -23.00
C GLU A 166 -3.01 8.24 -22.02
N VAL A 167 -3.11 7.90 -20.72
CA VAL A 167 -3.28 8.86 -19.65
C VAL A 167 -2.13 8.70 -18.63
N PRO A 168 -1.40 9.77 -18.32
CA PRO A 168 -0.33 9.71 -17.33
C PRO A 168 -0.89 9.78 -15.90
N TYR A 169 -0.51 8.83 -15.09
CA TYR A 169 -0.77 8.83 -13.65
C TYR A 169 0.52 8.98 -12.86
N TRP A 170 0.41 9.53 -11.64
CA TRP A 170 1.55 9.65 -10.75
C TRP A 170 2.00 8.29 -10.22
N ASN A 171 3.23 7.88 -10.51
CA ASN A 171 3.86 6.69 -9.98
C ASN A 171 4.76 7.05 -8.79
N THR A 172 4.31 6.79 -7.58
CA THR A 172 5.04 7.18 -6.36
C THR A 172 6.28 6.34 -6.11
N PHE A 173 6.25 5.05 -6.49
CA PHE A 173 7.33 4.11 -6.24
C PHE A 173 7.68 3.36 -7.53
N TYR A 174 8.96 3.41 -7.88
CA TYR A 174 9.49 2.59 -8.96
C TYR A 174 9.65 1.15 -8.46
N GLN A 175 9.08 0.20 -9.18
CA GLN A 175 9.27 -1.21 -8.90
C GLN A 175 10.09 -1.86 -10.01
N GLU A 176 10.90 -2.83 -9.63
CA GLU A 176 11.76 -3.56 -10.58
C GLU A 176 11.04 -4.74 -11.23
N ILE A 177 9.98 -5.24 -10.59
CA ILE A 177 9.19 -6.38 -11.08
C ILE A 177 8.12 -5.86 -12.03
N ARG A 178 8.10 -6.42 -13.24
CA ARG A 178 7.11 -6.14 -14.28
C ARG A 178 6.11 -7.27 -14.33
N TYR A 179 4.83 -6.95 -14.41
CA TYR A 179 3.80 -7.94 -14.73
C TYR A 179 3.73 -8.13 -16.24
N PRO A 180 3.92 -9.37 -16.75
CA PRO A 180 3.95 -9.61 -18.20
C PRO A 180 2.61 -9.32 -18.90
N GLU A 181 1.53 -9.34 -18.17
CA GLU A 181 0.15 -9.17 -18.65
C GLU A 181 -0.29 -7.71 -18.71
N LEU A 182 0.38 -6.86 -17.97
CA LEU A 182 0.23 -5.42 -18.02
C LEU A 182 1.41 -4.90 -18.84
N ASN A 183 1.16 -3.96 -19.71
CA ASN A 183 2.16 -3.37 -20.58
C ASN A 183 3.44 -3.03 -19.77
N PRO A 184 4.66 -3.22 -20.30
CA PRO A 184 5.93 -3.21 -19.54
C PRO A 184 6.30 -1.93 -18.77
N LEU A 185 5.42 -0.97 -18.70
CA LEU A 185 5.56 0.28 -17.93
C LEU A 185 4.82 0.26 -16.58
N ASP A 186 4.28 -0.88 -16.15
CA ASP A 186 3.11 -0.97 -15.31
C ASP A 186 3.35 -1.25 -13.86
N LEU A 187 3.87 -0.30 -13.15
CA LEU A 187 3.76 -0.33 -11.71
C LEU A 187 3.29 1.03 -11.23
N VAL A 188 1.98 1.16 -11.24
CA VAL A 188 1.34 2.36 -10.72
C VAL A 188 1.15 2.24 -9.24
N ARG A 189 1.75 3.16 -8.58
CA ARG A 189 1.32 3.54 -7.26
C ARG A 189 0.86 4.97 -7.32
N THR A 190 -0.25 5.19 -6.80
CA THR A 190 -0.86 6.51 -6.68
C THR A 190 -0.74 7.03 -5.28
#